data_886652476acd76a09517ed485743932b
#
_entry.id   886652476acd76a09517ed485743932b
#
_cell.length_a   1.000
_cell.length_b   1.000
_cell.length_c   1.000
_cell.angle_alpha   90.00
_cell.angle_beta   90.00
_cell.angle_gamma   90.00
#
_symmetry.space_group_name_H-M   'P 1'
#
loop_
_entity.id
_entity.type
_entity.pdbx_description
1 polymer ?
#
loop_
_entity_poly.entity_id
_entity_poly.type
_entity_poly.pdbx_seq_one_letter_code
_entity_poly.pdbx_strand_id
1 'polypeptide(L)'
;MTRVLHNLLLFTVRLTLKIRVLGYWSLIYGYCALCTAVALLKLWWSIILRPSTTFQWGIRETPPACLNDTSLGTHCYVRIKESGLRFHYVAAGERGKPLMLFLHGFPEFCYRFDYLVTDVKDIVEYLGYNRCHLVGHDWGGTIAWLFAIQYPEMVTKLIVLNCPHPSVFSDYALRHPSQLLKSSYFFFFQLPRFPELMLSINDFKALKGLFTSRSTGIGRKGRWLTAEDMEAYLYAFSQPGALTGALNYYRNVFSSLPLSQNDVKSPVLLLWGERDAFLEQEMAEACRVYIRNHFRLNIISGASHWLQQDQPDIVNTLIWTFLKEGEGRKTYRN
;
A
#
# COMPACT_ATOMS: atom_id res chain seq x y z
N MET A 1 43.06 33.33 4.11
CA MET A 1 41.69 33.84 4.31
C MET A 1 40.64 32.95 3.64
N THR A 2 40.77 32.59 2.39
CA THR A 2 39.83 31.76 1.63
C THR A 2 39.60 30.31 2.19
N ARG A 3 40.65 29.62 2.66
CA ARG A 3 40.53 28.28 3.25
C ARG A 3 39.75 28.28 4.58
N VAL A 4 39.98 29.29 5.44
CA VAL A 4 39.27 29.38 6.73
C VAL A 4 37.80 29.66 6.52
N LEU A 5 37.46 30.55 5.56
CA LEU A 5 36.09 30.88 5.20
C LEU A 5 35.35 29.64 4.61
N HIS A 6 36.05 28.93 3.74
CA HIS A 6 35.52 27.69 3.17
C HIS A 6 35.23 26.59 4.23
N ASN A 7 36.17 26.38 5.17
CA ASN A 7 35.98 25.40 6.25
C ASN A 7 34.85 25.84 7.20
N LEU A 8 34.70 27.12 7.49
CA LEU A 8 33.62 27.65 8.31
C LEU A 8 32.26 27.42 7.61
N LEU A 9 32.19 27.69 6.31
CA LEU A 9 30.98 27.44 5.52
C LEU A 9 30.59 25.96 5.53
N LEU A 10 31.55 25.07 5.27
CA LEU A 10 31.30 23.62 5.32
C LEU A 10 30.86 23.15 6.72
N PHE A 11 31.46 23.69 7.77
CA PHE A 11 31.07 23.39 9.16
C PHE A 11 29.62 23.84 9.41
N THR A 12 29.26 25.06 9.02
CA THR A 12 27.91 25.61 9.20
C THR A 12 26.88 24.77 8.44
N VAL A 13 27.14 24.39 7.18
CA VAL A 13 26.27 23.56 6.39
C VAL A 13 26.09 22.17 7.05
N ARG A 14 27.18 21.53 7.48
CA ARG A 14 27.13 20.24 8.17
C ARG A 14 26.35 20.31 9.49
N LEU A 15 26.56 21.38 10.27
CA LEU A 15 25.83 21.58 11.52
C LEU A 15 24.34 21.78 11.27
N THR A 16 23.98 22.61 10.29
CA THR A 16 22.58 22.85 9.90
C THR A 16 21.90 21.55 9.45
N LEU A 17 22.58 20.73 8.65
CA LEU A 17 22.06 19.42 8.23
C LEU A 17 21.85 18.48 9.44
N LYS A 18 22.81 18.42 10.38
CA LYS A 18 22.68 17.61 11.60
C LYS A 18 21.51 18.08 12.46
N ILE A 19 21.33 19.39 12.65
CA ILE A 19 20.21 19.94 13.41
C ILE A 19 18.86 19.61 12.73
N ARG A 20 18.77 19.73 11.39
CA ARG A 20 17.57 19.36 10.65
C ARG A 20 17.24 17.87 10.81
N VAL A 21 18.23 16.99 10.67
CA VAL A 21 18.05 15.55 10.86
C VAL A 21 17.62 15.23 12.30
N LEU A 22 18.26 15.85 13.30
CA LEU A 22 17.88 15.66 14.70
C LEU A 22 16.45 16.15 14.96
N GLY A 23 16.10 17.34 14.45
CA GLY A 23 14.75 17.89 14.56
C GLY A 23 13.70 16.98 13.91
N TYR A 24 13.98 16.46 12.72
CA TYR A 24 13.10 15.52 12.02
C TYR A 24 12.84 14.25 12.86
N TRP A 25 13.90 13.60 13.34
CA TRP A 25 13.76 12.42 14.17
C TRP A 25 13.10 12.68 15.52
N SER A 26 13.36 13.84 16.13
CA SER A 26 12.71 14.26 17.38
C SER A 26 11.19 14.42 17.19
N LEU A 27 10.76 14.98 16.07
CA LEU A 27 9.33 15.09 15.73
C LEU A 27 8.70 13.71 15.50
N ILE A 28 9.38 12.83 14.76
CA ILE A 28 8.90 11.46 14.54
C ILE A 28 8.75 10.72 15.87
N TYR A 29 9.80 10.69 16.69
CA TYR A 29 9.75 9.98 17.97
C TYR A 29 8.77 10.62 18.97
N GLY A 30 8.65 11.94 18.99
CA GLY A 30 7.66 12.65 19.79
C GLY A 30 6.24 12.26 19.41
N TYR A 31 5.96 12.18 18.10
CA TYR A 31 4.65 11.77 17.62
C TYR A 31 4.39 10.27 17.83
N CYS A 32 5.40 9.41 17.68
CA CYS A 32 5.32 7.99 18.07
C CYS A 32 4.96 7.85 19.56
N ALA A 33 5.60 8.63 20.44
CA ALA A 33 5.32 8.60 21.88
C ALA A 33 3.87 9.02 22.18
N LEU A 34 3.36 10.06 21.51
CA LEU A 34 1.97 10.50 21.64
C LEU A 34 0.98 9.40 21.18
N CYS A 35 1.21 8.82 20.01
CA CYS A 35 0.39 7.73 19.49
C CYS A 35 0.42 6.51 20.43
N THR A 36 1.58 6.22 21.02
CA THR A 36 1.75 5.15 22.01
C THR A 36 0.94 5.44 23.27
N ALA A 37 0.99 6.67 23.80
CA ALA A 37 0.20 7.04 24.99
C ALA A 37 -1.29 6.88 24.74
N VAL A 38 -1.79 7.30 23.57
CA VAL A 38 -3.19 7.09 23.17
C VAL A 38 -3.54 5.61 23.08
N ALA A 39 -2.66 4.79 22.53
CA ALA A 39 -2.88 3.34 22.43
C ALA A 39 -2.88 2.66 23.81
N LEU A 40 -1.99 3.07 24.71
CA LEU A 40 -1.97 2.59 26.12
C LEU A 40 -3.25 2.96 26.87
N LEU A 41 -3.75 4.17 26.69
CA LEU A 41 -5.05 4.58 27.26
C LEU A 41 -6.20 3.73 26.74
N LYS A 42 -6.22 3.44 25.43
CA LYS A 42 -7.24 2.54 24.84
C LYS A 42 -7.11 1.11 25.38
N LEU A 43 -5.90 0.60 25.54
CA LEU A 43 -5.66 -0.71 26.13
C LEU A 43 -6.12 -0.76 27.59
N TRP A 44 -5.73 0.21 28.40
CA TRP A 44 -6.14 0.33 29.79
C TRP A 44 -7.68 0.38 29.90
N TRP A 45 -8.33 1.19 29.07
CA TRP A 45 -9.79 1.26 29.00
C TRP A 45 -10.42 -0.08 28.61
N SER A 46 -9.83 -0.78 27.65
CA SER A 46 -10.28 -2.12 27.25
C SER A 46 -10.18 -3.13 28.40
N ILE A 47 -9.09 -3.10 29.16
CA ILE A 47 -8.88 -3.98 30.33
C ILE A 47 -9.95 -3.72 31.39
N ILE A 48 -10.26 -2.46 31.67
CA ILE A 48 -11.32 -2.11 32.66
C ILE A 48 -12.68 -2.63 32.20
N LEU A 49 -13.05 -2.38 30.94
CA LEU A 49 -14.36 -2.75 30.44
C LEU A 49 -14.53 -4.24 30.15
N ARG A 50 -13.45 -4.93 29.80
CA ARG A 50 -13.47 -6.33 29.31
C ARG A 50 -12.25 -7.12 29.78
N PRO A 51 -12.05 -7.28 31.11
CA PRO A 51 -10.82 -7.88 31.65
C PRO A 51 -10.59 -9.32 31.15
N SER A 52 -11.66 -10.09 31.01
CA SER A 52 -11.59 -11.51 30.61
C SER A 52 -11.35 -11.73 29.12
N THR A 53 -11.69 -10.77 28.25
CA THR A 53 -11.64 -10.96 26.78
C THR A 53 -10.59 -10.09 26.09
N THR A 54 -10.03 -9.09 26.79
CA THR A 54 -9.09 -8.14 26.16
C THR A 54 -7.88 -8.86 25.53
N PHE A 55 -7.31 -9.84 26.20
CA PHE A 55 -6.15 -10.59 25.71
C PHE A 55 -6.51 -11.93 25.06
N GLN A 56 -7.79 -12.10 24.69
CA GLN A 56 -8.22 -13.28 23.96
C GLN A 56 -8.16 -13.02 22.45
N TRP A 57 -7.43 -13.85 21.76
CA TRP A 57 -7.46 -13.99 20.30
C TRP A 57 -7.15 -15.44 19.97
N GLY A 58 -7.86 -15.97 18.97
CA GLY A 58 -7.67 -17.34 18.49
C GLY A 58 -6.81 -17.41 17.23
N ILE A 59 -5.87 -18.33 17.20
CA ILE A 59 -5.26 -18.75 15.93
C ILE A 59 -6.31 -19.60 15.20
N ARG A 60 -6.64 -19.22 13.97
CA ARG A 60 -7.53 -20.02 13.11
C ARG A 60 -6.70 -21.12 12.49
N GLU A 61 -7.03 -22.37 12.80
CA GLU A 61 -6.25 -23.52 12.31
C GLU A 61 -6.68 -23.91 10.89
N THR A 62 -7.97 -23.76 10.59
CA THR A 62 -8.55 -24.18 9.30
C THR A 62 -8.81 -22.97 8.42
N PRO A 63 -8.23 -22.94 7.18
CA PRO A 63 -8.53 -21.88 6.23
C PRO A 63 -10.01 -21.96 5.80
N PRO A 64 -10.72 -20.82 5.70
CA PRO A 64 -12.05 -20.77 5.10
C PRO A 64 -12.05 -21.27 3.65
N ALA A 65 -13.18 -21.81 3.20
CA ALA A 65 -13.32 -22.42 1.87
C ALA A 65 -12.98 -21.44 0.73
N CYS A 66 -13.32 -20.16 0.89
CA CYS A 66 -13.06 -19.12 -0.10
C CYS A 66 -11.55 -18.90 -0.39
N LEU A 67 -10.66 -19.24 0.52
CA LEU A 67 -9.21 -19.17 0.29
C LEU A 67 -8.67 -20.32 -0.60
N ASN A 68 -9.46 -21.34 -0.81
CA ASN A 68 -9.14 -22.47 -1.70
C ASN A 68 -10.05 -22.52 -2.94
N ASP A 69 -10.83 -21.46 -3.18
CA ASP A 69 -11.77 -21.40 -4.30
C ASP A 69 -10.99 -21.25 -5.62
N THR A 70 -11.06 -22.30 -6.43
CA THR A 70 -10.43 -22.35 -7.76
C THR A 70 -11.30 -21.77 -8.87
N SER A 71 -12.51 -21.30 -8.58
CA SER A 71 -13.41 -20.71 -9.58
C SER A 71 -12.85 -19.41 -10.18
N LEU A 72 -12.03 -18.68 -9.41
CA LEU A 72 -11.38 -17.45 -9.83
C LEU A 72 -10.02 -17.67 -10.51
N GLY A 73 -9.44 -18.85 -10.41
CA GLY A 73 -8.14 -19.17 -10.98
C GLY A 73 -7.38 -20.25 -10.24
N THR A 74 -6.19 -20.57 -10.73
CA THR A 74 -5.33 -21.59 -10.13
C THR A 74 -4.40 -20.96 -9.09
N HIS A 75 -4.40 -21.53 -7.89
CA HIS A 75 -3.48 -21.13 -6.81
C HIS A 75 -2.07 -21.65 -7.09
N CYS A 76 -1.12 -20.73 -7.18
CA CYS A 76 0.26 -21.00 -7.52
C CYS A 76 1.21 -20.35 -6.51
N TYR A 77 2.44 -20.87 -6.50
CA TYR A 77 3.51 -20.32 -5.66
C TYR A 77 4.79 -20.14 -6.48
N VAL A 78 5.48 -19.04 -6.23
CA VAL A 78 6.82 -18.79 -6.77
C VAL A 78 7.77 -18.48 -5.63
N ARG A 79 8.96 -19.04 -5.66
CA ARG A 79 10.04 -18.69 -4.74
C ARG A 79 11.10 -17.89 -5.48
N ILE A 80 11.30 -16.66 -5.06
CA ILE A 80 12.33 -15.79 -5.62
C ILE A 80 13.68 -16.21 -5.02
N LYS A 81 14.66 -16.47 -5.88
CA LYS A 81 15.96 -17.00 -5.43
C LYS A 81 16.76 -15.98 -4.62
N GLU A 82 16.72 -14.71 -5.02
CA GLU A 82 17.52 -13.66 -4.40
C GLU A 82 16.98 -13.24 -3.02
N SER A 83 15.68 -13.00 -2.90
CA SER A 83 15.06 -12.63 -1.62
C SER A 83 14.76 -13.84 -0.73
N GLY A 84 14.70 -15.04 -1.30
CA GLY A 84 14.29 -16.27 -0.62
C GLY A 84 12.80 -16.33 -0.28
N LEU A 85 12.04 -15.29 -0.64
CA LEU A 85 10.62 -15.18 -0.36
C LEU A 85 9.80 -16.13 -1.24
N ARG A 86 8.70 -16.64 -0.66
CA ARG A 86 7.71 -17.43 -1.36
C ARG A 86 6.44 -16.60 -1.54
N PHE A 87 6.11 -16.29 -2.78
CA PHE A 87 4.89 -15.58 -3.12
C PHE A 87 3.79 -16.57 -3.49
N HIS A 88 2.59 -16.34 -2.99
CA HIS A 88 1.37 -16.95 -3.47
C HIS A 88 0.71 -16.03 -4.49
N TYR A 89 0.24 -16.58 -5.58
CA TYR A 89 -0.55 -15.86 -6.58
C TYR A 89 -1.66 -16.73 -7.16
N VAL A 90 -2.69 -16.10 -7.66
CA VAL A 90 -3.79 -16.77 -8.34
C VAL A 90 -3.68 -16.44 -9.83
N ALA A 91 -3.53 -17.46 -10.65
CA ALA A 91 -3.42 -17.33 -12.09
C ALA A 91 -4.75 -17.64 -12.78
N ALA A 92 -5.21 -16.71 -13.61
CA ALA A 92 -6.42 -16.88 -14.43
C ALA A 92 -6.16 -16.45 -15.87
N GLY A 93 -6.93 -16.98 -16.81
CA GLY A 93 -6.82 -16.67 -18.23
C GLY A 93 -5.88 -17.59 -19.00
N GLU A 94 -5.63 -17.26 -20.25
CA GLU A 94 -4.87 -18.09 -21.20
C GLU A 94 -3.38 -17.65 -21.22
N ARG A 95 -2.48 -18.63 -21.22
CA ARG A 95 -1.05 -18.38 -21.42
C ARG A 95 -0.78 -17.73 -22.79
N GLY A 96 0.20 -16.79 -22.83
CA GLY A 96 0.58 -16.10 -24.06
C GLY A 96 -0.27 -14.87 -24.39
N LYS A 97 -1.34 -14.61 -23.65
CA LYS A 97 -2.06 -13.32 -23.70
C LYS A 97 -1.30 -12.27 -22.87
N PRO A 98 -1.52 -10.95 -23.10
CA PRO A 98 -0.88 -9.91 -22.30
C PRO A 98 -1.08 -10.13 -20.79
N LEU A 99 0.01 -10.09 -20.03
CA LEU A 99 -0.02 -10.24 -18.59
C LEU A 99 -0.64 -9.02 -17.95
N MET A 100 -1.62 -9.22 -17.07
CA MET A 100 -2.10 -8.23 -16.12
C MET A 100 -1.73 -8.72 -14.71
N LEU A 101 -0.88 -7.95 -14.02
CA LEU A 101 -0.41 -8.27 -12.68
C LEU A 101 -1.06 -7.35 -11.67
N PHE A 102 -1.71 -7.92 -10.65
CA PHE A 102 -2.35 -7.20 -9.56
C PHE A 102 -1.49 -7.30 -8.30
N LEU A 103 -1.18 -6.15 -7.72
CA LEU A 103 -0.47 -6.02 -6.45
C LEU A 103 -1.44 -5.47 -5.40
N HIS A 104 -1.68 -6.27 -4.38
CA HIS A 104 -2.50 -5.87 -3.24
C HIS A 104 -1.71 -5.02 -2.24
N GLY A 105 -2.40 -4.39 -1.29
CA GLY A 105 -1.81 -3.59 -0.23
C GLY A 105 -1.94 -4.21 1.16
N PHE A 106 -1.91 -3.37 2.20
CA PHE A 106 -2.20 -3.80 3.55
C PHE A 106 -3.67 -4.26 3.61
N PRO A 107 -3.94 -5.41 4.21
CA PRO A 107 -3.15 -6.07 5.25
C PRO A 107 -2.38 -7.35 4.83
N GLU A 108 -1.66 -7.31 3.76
CA GLU A 108 -0.91 -8.46 3.26
C GLU A 108 0.60 -8.22 3.41
N PHE A 109 1.44 -9.27 3.25
CA PHE A 109 2.82 -9.26 3.74
C PHE A 109 3.82 -8.57 2.83
N CYS A 110 4.83 -7.84 3.41
CA CYS A 110 6.11 -7.67 2.72
C CYS A 110 7.32 -7.13 3.49
N TYR A 111 8.53 -7.30 2.89
CA TYR A 111 9.82 -6.75 3.29
C TYR A 111 10.08 -5.36 2.66
N ARG A 112 11.33 -4.87 2.67
CA ARG A 112 11.72 -3.54 2.18
C ARG A 112 11.29 -3.30 0.72
N PHE A 113 10.87 -2.09 0.40
CA PHE A 113 10.35 -1.70 -0.92
C PHE A 113 11.32 -1.98 -2.08
N ASP A 114 12.62 -1.79 -1.89
CA ASP A 114 13.62 -2.02 -2.93
C ASP A 114 13.64 -3.49 -3.38
N TYR A 115 13.56 -4.42 -2.43
CA TYR A 115 13.48 -5.85 -2.73
C TYR A 115 12.18 -6.22 -3.42
N LEU A 116 11.05 -5.62 -2.98
CA LEU A 116 9.75 -5.90 -3.56
C LEU A 116 9.62 -5.50 -5.02
N VAL A 117 10.21 -4.37 -5.38
CA VAL A 117 10.23 -3.92 -6.77
C VAL A 117 11.03 -4.89 -7.63
N THR A 118 12.17 -5.39 -7.12
CA THR A 118 12.96 -6.44 -7.77
C THR A 118 12.21 -7.77 -7.80
N ASP A 119 11.55 -8.16 -6.72
CA ASP A 119 10.74 -9.39 -6.68
C ASP A 119 9.60 -9.35 -7.71
N VAL A 120 8.95 -8.20 -7.92
CA VAL A 120 7.93 -8.04 -8.99
C VAL A 120 8.54 -8.28 -10.36
N LYS A 121 9.74 -7.75 -10.62
CA LYS A 121 10.47 -8.00 -11.87
C LYS A 121 10.69 -9.50 -12.07
N ASP A 122 11.23 -10.16 -11.06
CA ASP A 122 11.54 -11.59 -11.09
C ASP A 122 10.28 -12.44 -11.28
N ILE A 123 9.14 -12.03 -10.68
CA ILE A 123 7.85 -12.69 -10.90
C ILE A 123 7.40 -12.55 -12.36
N VAL A 124 7.46 -11.36 -12.95
CA VAL A 124 7.08 -11.13 -14.35
C VAL A 124 7.94 -12.00 -15.29
N GLU A 125 9.26 -12.03 -15.06
CA GLU A 125 10.19 -12.86 -15.82
C GLU A 125 9.97 -14.36 -15.61
N TYR A 126 9.74 -14.79 -14.36
CA TYR A 126 9.41 -16.19 -14.03
C TYR A 126 8.14 -16.68 -14.75
N LEU A 127 7.13 -15.80 -14.88
CA LEU A 127 5.90 -16.10 -15.59
C LEU A 127 6.08 -16.15 -17.11
N GLY A 128 7.28 -15.86 -17.61
CA GLY A 128 7.63 -15.89 -19.04
C GLY A 128 7.26 -14.61 -19.80
N TYR A 129 7.11 -13.50 -19.11
CA TYR A 129 6.77 -12.20 -19.71
C TYR A 129 7.93 -11.20 -19.52
N ASN A 130 8.05 -10.29 -20.47
CA ASN A 130 8.96 -9.14 -20.39
C ASN A 130 8.24 -7.80 -20.14
N ARG A 131 6.91 -7.80 -20.19
CA ARG A 131 6.04 -6.63 -20.00
C ARG A 131 4.70 -7.05 -19.41
N CYS A 132 4.10 -6.13 -18.63
CA CYS A 132 2.77 -6.34 -18.07
C CYS A 132 1.95 -5.05 -18.04
N HIS A 133 0.63 -5.20 -17.94
CA HIS A 133 -0.25 -4.19 -17.36
C HIS A 133 -0.16 -4.37 -15.85
N LEU A 134 0.22 -3.32 -15.13
CA LEU A 134 0.42 -3.38 -13.69
C LEU A 134 -0.70 -2.65 -12.97
N VAL A 135 -1.35 -3.34 -12.05
CA VAL A 135 -2.43 -2.79 -11.21
C VAL A 135 -1.99 -2.86 -9.75
N GLY A 136 -2.05 -1.75 -9.03
CA GLY A 136 -1.69 -1.71 -7.62
C GLY A 136 -2.70 -0.95 -6.77
N HIS A 137 -3.02 -1.47 -5.59
CA HIS A 137 -3.88 -0.85 -4.60
C HIS A 137 -3.10 -0.65 -3.30
N ASP A 138 -3.27 0.48 -2.62
CA ASP A 138 -2.66 0.80 -1.33
C ASP A 138 -1.11 0.64 -1.39
N TRP A 139 -0.48 -0.15 -0.51
CA TRP A 139 0.96 -0.44 -0.59
C TRP A 139 1.37 -1.12 -1.91
N GLY A 140 0.51 -1.96 -2.49
CA GLY A 140 0.73 -2.51 -3.83
C GLY A 140 0.75 -1.43 -4.90
N GLY A 141 0.00 -0.34 -4.70
CA GLY A 141 0.08 0.87 -5.52
C GLY A 141 1.42 1.58 -5.40
N THR A 142 1.96 1.69 -4.18
CA THR A 142 3.32 2.24 -3.95
C THR A 142 4.36 1.42 -4.70
N ILE A 143 4.32 0.09 -4.60
CA ILE A 143 5.23 -0.80 -5.33
C ILE A 143 5.05 -0.64 -6.84
N ALA A 144 3.81 -0.52 -7.33
CA ALA A 144 3.52 -0.35 -8.73
C ALA A 144 4.08 0.97 -9.29
N TRP A 145 3.97 2.08 -8.53
CA TRP A 145 4.62 3.35 -8.87
C TRP A 145 6.13 3.18 -8.97
N LEU A 146 6.77 2.63 -7.94
CA LEU A 146 8.22 2.42 -7.88
C LEU A 146 8.70 1.51 -9.02
N PHE A 147 7.96 0.44 -9.31
CA PHE A 147 8.27 -0.46 -10.42
C PHE A 147 8.20 0.25 -11.77
N ALA A 148 7.16 1.06 -12.01
CA ALA A 148 7.02 1.82 -13.26
C ALA A 148 8.09 2.90 -13.44
N ILE A 149 8.64 3.44 -12.34
CA ILE A 149 9.77 4.38 -12.35
C ILE A 149 11.07 3.65 -12.67
N GLN A 150 11.32 2.50 -12.02
CA GLN A 150 12.58 1.79 -12.08
C GLN A 150 12.71 0.90 -13.34
N TYR A 151 11.60 0.31 -13.79
CA TYR A 151 11.51 -0.58 -14.95
C TYR A 151 10.46 -0.11 -15.97
N PRO A 152 10.59 1.11 -16.53
CA PRO A 152 9.55 1.69 -17.39
C PRO A 152 9.28 0.88 -18.67
N GLU A 153 10.28 0.10 -19.15
CA GLU A 153 10.15 -0.77 -20.31
C GLU A 153 9.28 -2.01 -20.04
N MET A 154 9.14 -2.41 -18.77
CA MET A 154 8.35 -3.56 -18.37
C MET A 154 6.87 -3.22 -18.13
N VAL A 155 6.50 -1.94 -18.06
CA VAL A 155 5.13 -1.51 -17.80
C VAL A 155 4.47 -0.97 -19.06
N THR A 156 3.51 -1.70 -19.57
CA THR A 156 2.71 -1.28 -20.74
C THR A 156 1.69 -0.20 -20.36
N LYS A 157 0.97 -0.41 -19.28
CA LYS A 157 0.04 0.53 -18.65
C LYS A 157 0.09 0.35 -17.15
N LEU A 158 0.04 1.45 -16.41
CA LEU A 158 -0.02 1.47 -14.96
C LEU A 158 -1.42 1.88 -14.51
N ILE A 159 -1.98 1.10 -13.61
CA ILE A 159 -3.30 1.36 -13.01
C ILE A 159 -3.12 1.38 -11.51
N VAL A 160 -3.47 2.47 -10.87
CA VAL A 160 -3.30 2.62 -9.41
C VAL A 160 -4.63 2.98 -8.77
N LEU A 161 -4.92 2.31 -7.66
CA LEU A 161 -6.14 2.47 -6.88
C LEU A 161 -5.80 3.02 -5.51
N ASN A 162 -6.36 4.18 -5.14
CA ASN A 162 -6.21 4.81 -3.82
C ASN A 162 -4.76 4.80 -3.30
N CYS A 163 -3.83 5.23 -4.13
CA CYS A 163 -2.44 5.38 -3.74
C CYS A 163 -1.79 6.51 -4.52
N PRO A 164 -1.30 7.55 -3.85
CA PRO A 164 -0.59 8.64 -4.51
C PRO A 164 0.81 8.19 -4.96
N HIS A 165 1.38 8.94 -5.88
CA HIS A 165 2.80 8.82 -6.18
C HIS A 165 3.63 9.03 -4.89
N PRO A 166 4.69 8.23 -4.62
CA PRO A 166 5.44 8.31 -3.36
C PRO A 166 5.96 9.70 -3.02
N SER A 167 6.45 10.44 -4.01
CA SER A 167 6.92 11.83 -3.80
C SER A 167 5.77 12.78 -3.45
N VAL A 168 4.58 12.57 -4.01
CA VAL A 168 3.39 13.36 -3.65
C VAL A 168 2.99 13.10 -2.22
N PHE A 169 2.93 11.82 -1.81
CA PHE A 169 2.60 11.49 -0.42
C PHE A 169 3.54 12.14 0.58
N SER A 170 4.85 12.04 0.35
CA SER A 170 5.87 12.60 1.25
C SER A 170 5.75 14.12 1.36
N ASP A 171 5.65 14.82 0.22
CA ASP A 171 5.53 16.27 0.19
C ASP A 171 4.21 16.76 0.79
N TYR A 172 3.12 16.07 0.49
CA TYR A 172 1.79 16.44 0.96
C TYR A 172 1.65 16.22 2.47
N ALA A 173 2.07 15.08 2.99
CA ALA A 173 1.99 14.77 4.41
C ALA A 173 2.78 15.75 5.28
N LEU A 174 3.93 16.26 4.79
CA LEU A 174 4.72 17.27 5.50
C LEU A 174 4.07 18.65 5.55
N ARG A 175 3.21 18.98 4.58
CA ARG A 175 2.59 20.31 4.44
C ARG A 175 1.16 20.35 4.98
N HIS A 176 0.48 19.21 5.11
CA HIS A 176 -0.93 19.13 5.49
C HIS A 176 -1.10 18.34 6.79
N PRO A 177 -1.31 19.03 7.92
CA PRO A 177 -1.50 18.40 9.22
C PRO A 177 -2.67 17.39 9.25
N SER A 178 -3.69 17.60 8.43
CA SER A 178 -4.83 16.68 8.29
C SER A 178 -4.39 15.30 7.77
N GLN A 179 -3.54 15.27 6.74
CA GLN A 179 -2.99 14.01 6.24
C GLN A 179 -2.05 13.37 7.27
N LEU A 180 -1.24 14.17 7.96
CA LEU A 180 -0.36 13.65 9.01
C LEU A 180 -1.16 12.98 10.14
N LEU A 181 -2.30 13.56 10.52
CA LEU A 181 -3.21 12.96 11.50
C LEU A 181 -3.85 11.67 10.98
N LYS A 182 -4.31 11.64 9.72
CA LYS A 182 -4.82 10.41 9.08
C LYS A 182 -3.75 9.32 9.04
N SER A 183 -2.48 9.68 8.85
CA SER A 183 -1.32 8.77 8.81
C SER A 183 -0.70 8.50 10.17
N SER A 184 -1.35 8.89 11.28
CA SER A 184 -0.80 8.72 12.65
C SER A 184 -0.45 7.27 13.01
N TYR A 185 -1.15 6.32 12.43
CA TYR A 185 -0.87 4.89 12.61
C TYR A 185 0.50 4.47 12.02
N PHE A 186 1.07 5.17 11.05
CA PHE A 186 2.43 4.93 10.54
C PHE A 186 3.46 5.07 11.66
N PHE A 187 3.28 6.08 12.51
CA PHE A 187 4.16 6.34 13.64
C PHE A 187 3.94 5.34 14.77
N PHE A 188 2.70 4.97 15.03
CA PHE A 188 2.38 3.92 16.00
C PHE A 188 2.98 2.57 15.58
N PHE A 189 2.94 2.23 14.30
CA PHE A 189 3.45 0.96 13.77
C PHE A 189 4.98 0.85 13.75
N GLN A 190 5.71 1.95 14.04
CA GLN A 190 7.17 1.89 14.25
C GLN A 190 7.54 1.12 15.53
N LEU A 191 6.64 1.01 16.48
CA LEU A 191 6.93 0.33 17.74
C LEU A 191 7.12 -1.18 17.54
N PRO A 192 8.06 -1.80 18.26
CA PRO A 192 8.22 -3.24 18.23
C PRO A 192 7.11 -3.93 19.02
N ARG A 193 6.47 -4.95 18.44
CA ARG A 193 5.50 -5.88 19.08
C ARG A 193 4.23 -5.26 19.66
N PHE A 194 4.23 -4.01 20.07
CA PHE A 194 3.05 -3.37 20.66
C PHE A 194 1.90 -3.15 19.66
N PRO A 195 2.14 -2.74 18.40
CA PRO A 195 1.10 -2.68 17.38
C PRO A 195 0.47 -4.05 17.09
N GLU A 196 1.30 -5.11 17.03
CA GLU A 196 0.80 -6.49 16.84
C GLU A 196 -0.16 -6.88 17.96
N LEU A 197 0.20 -6.59 19.21
CA LEU A 197 -0.68 -6.82 20.36
C LEU A 197 -1.99 -6.04 20.22
N MET A 198 -1.91 -4.73 19.93
CA MET A 198 -3.10 -3.86 19.81
C MET A 198 -4.03 -4.27 18.68
N LEU A 199 -3.50 -4.83 17.59
CA LEU A 199 -4.30 -5.36 16.49
C LEU A 199 -4.92 -6.72 16.82
N SER A 200 -4.30 -7.51 17.71
CA SER A 200 -4.77 -8.87 18.08
C SER A 200 -5.83 -8.85 19.18
N ILE A 201 -5.78 -7.89 20.12
CA ILE A 201 -6.69 -7.87 21.28
C ILE A 201 -8.17 -7.89 20.90
N ASN A 202 -8.99 -8.46 21.79
CA ASN A 202 -10.43 -8.64 21.58
C ASN A 202 -10.74 -9.35 20.25
N ASP A 203 -9.98 -10.37 19.94
CA ASP A 203 -10.12 -11.18 18.72
C ASP A 203 -10.08 -10.32 17.45
N PHE A 204 -8.98 -9.59 17.27
CA PHE A 204 -8.74 -8.72 16.12
C PHE A 204 -9.79 -7.63 15.90
N LYS A 205 -10.38 -7.12 16.97
CA LYS A 205 -11.45 -6.12 16.90
C LYS A 205 -11.07 -4.88 16.07
N ALA A 206 -9.81 -4.43 16.15
CA ALA A 206 -9.35 -3.28 15.38
C ALA A 206 -9.33 -3.56 13.87
N LEU A 207 -8.91 -4.75 13.46
CA LEU A 207 -8.92 -5.18 12.06
C LEU A 207 -10.36 -5.38 11.55
N LYS A 208 -11.22 -6.00 12.34
CA LYS A 208 -12.66 -6.09 12.02
C LYS A 208 -13.24 -4.70 11.78
N GLY A 209 -12.94 -3.76 12.68
CA GLY A 209 -13.40 -2.37 12.58
C GLY A 209 -12.89 -1.64 11.34
N LEU A 210 -11.68 -1.97 10.86
CA LEU A 210 -11.11 -1.40 9.66
C LEU A 210 -12.03 -1.59 8.44
N PHE A 211 -12.61 -2.78 8.29
CA PHE A 211 -13.46 -3.15 7.17
C PHE A 211 -14.96 -2.87 7.39
N THR A 212 -15.41 -2.77 8.65
CA THR A 212 -16.83 -2.71 8.99
C THR A 212 -17.28 -1.37 9.56
N SER A 213 -16.34 -0.47 9.94
CA SER A 213 -16.70 0.82 10.50
C SER A 213 -17.35 1.74 9.46
N ARG A 214 -18.15 2.68 9.95
CA ARG A 214 -18.81 3.66 9.07
C ARG A 214 -17.82 4.61 8.36
N SER A 215 -16.67 4.86 8.96
CA SER A 215 -15.67 5.81 8.47
C SER A 215 -14.64 5.17 7.54
N THR A 216 -14.15 3.99 7.89
CA THR A 216 -13.05 3.34 7.16
C THR A 216 -13.48 2.12 6.36
N GLY A 217 -14.64 1.54 6.68
CA GLY A 217 -15.10 0.28 6.13
C GLY A 217 -15.62 0.36 4.71
N ILE A 218 -15.85 -0.82 4.15
CA ILE A 218 -16.44 -1.01 2.82
C ILE A 218 -17.82 -0.37 2.81
N GLY A 219 -18.07 0.45 1.81
CA GLY A 219 -19.17 1.40 1.80
C GLY A 219 -20.57 0.78 1.64
N ARG A 220 -21.59 1.64 1.80
CA ARG A 220 -23.01 1.24 1.88
C ARG A 220 -23.63 0.78 0.57
N LYS A 221 -22.99 1.02 -0.57
CA LYS A 221 -23.57 0.75 -1.91
C LYS A 221 -22.87 -0.39 -2.64
N GLY A 222 -21.81 -0.95 -2.08
CA GLY A 222 -21.08 -2.05 -2.68
C GLY A 222 -21.48 -3.42 -2.11
N ARG A 223 -20.77 -4.44 -2.55
CA ARG A 223 -20.89 -5.79 -2.01
C ARG A 223 -20.30 -5.80 -0.59
N TRP A 224 -21.12 -6.03 0.40
CA TRP A 224 -20.67 -6.14 1.78
C TRP A 224 -19.71 -7.30 1.95
N LEU A 225 -18.69 -7.10 2.77
CA LEU A 225 -17.83 -8.19 3.22
C LEU A 225 -18.72 -9.24 3.90
N THR A 226 -18.68 -10.47 3.43
CA THR A 226 -19.40 -11.57 4.06
C THR A 226 -18.70 -11.99 5.36
N ALA A 227 -19.36 -12.76 6.19
CA ALA A 227 -18.74 -13.33 7.38
C ALA A 227 -17.56 -14.26 7.00
N GLU A 228 -17.67 -14.98 5.90
CA GLU A 228 -16.60 -15.84 5.38
C GLU A 228 -15.40 -15.04 4.89
N ASP A 229 -15.61 -13.92 4.15
CA ASP A 229 -14.54 -13.01 3.75
C ASP A 229 -13.80 -12.46 4.99
N MET A 230 -14.55 -12.07 6.02
CA MET A 230 -13.96 -11.60 7.27
C MET A 230 -13.12 -12.68 7.94
N GLU A 231 -13.62 -13.92 8.02
CA GLU A 231 -12.86 -15.03 8.59
C GLU A 231 -11.61 -15.35 7.75
N ALA A 232 -11.62 -15.14 6.44
CA ALA A 232 -10.43 -15.27 5.60
C ALA A 232 -9.33 -14.27 5.99
N TYR A 233 -9.69 -13.00 6.21
CA TYR A 233 -8.75 -12.01 6.74
C TYR A 233 -8.24 -12.41 8.14
N LEU A 234 -9.14 -12.83 9.03
CA LEU A 234 -8.76 -13.21 10.40
C LEU A 234 -7.89 -14.47 10.42
N TYR A 235 -8.16 -15.43 9.54
CA TYR A 235 -7.29 -16.58 9.33
C TYR A 235 -5.89 -16.13 8.96
N ALA A 236 -5.76 -15.29 7.92
CA ALA A 236 -4.47 -14.81 7.45
C ALA A 236 -3.70 -14.08 8.56
N PHE A 237 -4.34 -13.15 9.29
CA PHE A 237 -3.71 -12.37 10.35
C PHE A 237 -3.37 -13.17 11.61
N SER A 238 -4.12 -14.23 11.90
CA SER A 238 -3.86 -15.07 13.06
C SER A 238 -2.64 -15.97 12.89
N GLN A 239 -2.12 -16.11 11.66
CA GLN A 239 -0.95 -16.95 11.41
C GLN A 239 0.32 -16.36 12.02
N PRO A 240 1.27 -17.21 12.51
CA PRO A 240 2.52 -16.74 13.10
C PRO A 240 3.28 -15.81 12.14
N GLY A 241 3.64 -14.62 12.65
CA GLY A 241 4.41 -13.62 11.89
C GLY A 241 3.60 -12.79 10.89
N ALA A 242 2.33 -13.11 10.64
CA ALA A 242 1.49 -12.43 9.67
C ALA A 242 1.37 -10.91 9.94
N LEU A 243 0.96 -10.52 11.14
CA LEU A 243 0.88 -9.11 11.52
C LEU A 243 2.21 -8.38 11.41
N THR A 244 3.29 -9.00 11.88
CA THR A 244 4.63 -8.40 11.79
C THR A 244 5.05 -8.18 10.33
N GLY A 245 4.79 -9.15 9.45
CA GLY A 245 5.04 -9.00 8.03
C GLY A 245 4.28 -7.82 7.44
N ALA A 246 2.98 -7.73 7.68
CA ALA A 246 2.13 -6.64 7.20
C ALA A 246 2.57 -5.26 7.76
N LEU A 247 2.96 -5.18 9.03
CA LEU A 247 3.43 -3.94 9.65
C LEU A 247 4.81 -3.49 9.15
N ASN A 248 5.61 -4.38 8.60
CA ASN A 248 6.93 -4.04 8.09
C ASN A 248 6.89 -3.09 6.88
N TYR A 249 5.79 -3.01 6.13
CA TYR A 249 5.59 -1.94 5.15
C TYR A 249 5.76 -0.57 5.79
N TYR A 250 5.06 -0.33 6.88
CA TYR A 250 5.08 0.94 7.60
C TYR A 250 6.42 1.19 8.30
N ARG A 251 7.08 0.14 8.82
CA ARG A 251 8.38 0.25 9.50
C ARG A 251 9.49 0.67 8.57
N ASN A 252 9.38 0.33 7.30
CA ASN A 252 10.41 0.66 6.30
C ASN A 252 10.18 2.02 5.60
N VAL A 253 9.02 2.65 5.76
CA VAL A 253 8.70 3.89 5.04
C VAL A 253 9.66 5.04 5.35
N PHE A 254 10.14 5.16 6.59
CA PHE A 254 11.02 6.24 7.00
C PHE A 254 12.51 5.97 6.69
N SER A 255 12.87 4.76 6.32
CA SER A 255 14.23 4.36 5.96
C SER A 255 14.50 4.36 4.45
N SER A 256 13.48 4.59 3.64
CA SER A 256 13.61 4.64 2.19
C SER A 256 14.37 5.89 1.76
N LEU A 257 15.37 5.72 0.91
CA LEU A 257 16.11 6.82 0.31
C LEU A 257 15.24 7.56 -0.71
N PRO A 258 15.38 8.88 -0.86
CA PRO A 258 14.72 9.60 -1.93
C PRO A 258 15.13 9.04 -3.29
N LEU A 259 14.16 8.84 -4.18
CA LEU A 259 14.42 8.36 -5.53
C LEU A 259 15.23 9.40 -6.32
N SER A 260 16.22 8.96 -7.07
CA SER A 260 16.98 9.81 -8.00
C SER A 260 16.18 10.20 -9.24
N GLN A 261 15.22 9.37 -9.65
CA GLN A 261 14.23 9.65 -10.68
C GLN A 261 12.83 9.40 -10.11
N ASN A 262 11.88 10.25 -10.49
CA ASN A 262 10.49 10.19 -10.01
C ASN A 262 9.48 10.14 -11.18
N ASP A 263 9.95 10.15 -12.42
CA ASP A 263 9.10 10.24 -13.61
C ASP A 263 8.58 8.86 -14.04
N VAL A 264 7.27 8.78 -14.26
CA VAL A 264 6.60 7.62 -14.83
C VAL A 264 6.41 7.82 -16.33
N LYS A 265 6.94 6.90 -17.14
CA LYS A 265 6.92 6.97 -18.60
C LYS A 265 5.75 6.20 -19.22
N SER A 266 5.11 5.33 -18.49
CA SER A 266 3.95 4.56 -18.95
C SER A 266 2.66 5.40 -18.90
N PRO A 267 1.63 5.10 -19.71
CA PRO A 267 0.27 5.61 -19.51
C PRO A 267 -0.26 5.20 -18.14
N VAL A 268 -0.92 6.12 -17.45
CA VAL A 268 -1.41 5.93 -16.07
C VAL A 268 -2.91 6.16 -15.98
N LEU A 269 -3.62 5.21 -15.37
CA LEU A 269 -4.96 5.39 -14.83
C LEU A 269 -4.87 5.42 -13.30
N LEU A 270 -5.30 6.53 -12.70
CA LEU A 270 -5.43 6.66 -11.25
C LEU A 270 -6.91 6.68 -10.88
N LEU A 271 -7.33 5.70 -10.09
CA LEU A 271 -8.68 5.60 -9.54
C LEU A 271 -8.65 5.97 -8.06
N TRP A 272 -9.59 6.80 -7.62
CA TRP A 272 -9.61 7.28 -6.26
C TRP A 272 -11.03 7.27 -5.68
N GLY A 273 -11.19 6.71 -4.49
CA GLY A 273 -12.45 6.73 -3.77
C GLY A 273 -12.66 8.06 -3.08
N GLU A 274 -13.77 8.74 -3.34
CA GLU A 274 -14.14 10.03 -2.75
C GLU A 274 -14.14 10.00 -1.20
N ARG A 275 -14.45 8.84 -0.62
CA ARG A 275 -14.54 8.63 0.82
C ARG A 275 -13.32 7.93 1.41
N ASP A 276 -12.16 8.02 0.78
CA ASP A 276 -10.94 7.46 1.35
C ASP A 276 -10.64 8.09 2.72
N ALA A 277 -10.67 7.25 3.77
CA ALA A 277 -10.45 7.70 5.14
C ALA A 277 -8.97 7.84 5.51
N PHE A 278 -8.07 7.30 4.71
CA PHE A 278 -6.63 7.25 4.97
C PHE A 278 -5.84 8.27 4.18
N LEU A 279 -6.29 8.57 2.96
CA LEU A 279 -5.58 9.37 1.99
C LEU A 279 -6.46 10.51 1.48
N GLU A 280 -5.94 11.72 1.48
CA GLU A 280 -6.67 12.90 0.99
C GLU A 280 -6.71 12.91 -0.53
N GLN A 281 -7.88 13.22 -1.07
CA GLN A 281 -8.16 13.13 -2.51
C GLN A 281 -7.31 14.11 -3.33
N GLU A 282 -6.92 15.23 -2.75
CA GLU A 282 -6.12 16.28 -3.39
C GLU A 282 -4.77 15.75 -3.89
N MET A 283 -4.23 14.70 -3.27
CA MET A 283 -3.02 14.04 -3.73
C MET A 283 -3.18 13.38 -5.11
N ALA A 284 -4.40 13.01 -5.49
CA ALA A 284 -4.64 12.31 -6.75
C ALA A 284 -4.27 13.18 -7.96
N GLU A 285 -4.72 14.44 -8.02
CA GLU A 285 -4.37 15.34 -9.11
C GLU A 285 -2.89 15.78 -9.05
N ALA A 286 -2.33 15.90 -7.83
CA ALA A 286 -0.92 16.25 -7.66
C ALA A 286 0.04 15.22 -8.27
N CYS A 287 -0.39 13.97 -8.49
CA CYS A 287 0.42 12.95 -9.15
C CYS A 287 0.77 13.29 -10.60
N ARG A 288 -0.03 14.12 -11.27
CA ARG A 288 0.13 14.51 -12.68
C ARG A 288 1.53 15.02 -13.00
N VAL A 289 2.16 15.74 -12.09
CA VAL A 289 3.48 16.35 -12.31
C VAL A 289 4.61 15.33 -12.52
N TYR A 290 4.40 14.08 -12.13
CA TYR A 290 5.37 13.00 -12.28
C TYR A 290 5.11 12.09 -13.49
N ILE A 291 4.01 12.31 -14.24
CA ILE A 291 3.62 11.41 -15.34
C ILE A 291 3.98 12.07 -16.67
N ARG A 292 4.83 11.40 -17.44
CA ARG A 292 5.37 11.88 -18.75
C ARG A 292 4.62 11.28 -19.94
N ASN A 293 3.44 10.68 -19.69
CA ASN A 293 2.61 10.06 -20.71
C ASN A 293 1.14 10.41 -20.44
N HIS A 294 0.22 9.72 -21.12
CA HIS A 294 -1.21 9.87 -20.88
C HIS A 294 -1.58 9.61 -19.43
N PHE A 295 -2.24 10.56 -18.80
CA PHE A 295 -2.74 10.46 -17.43
C PHE A 295 -4.26 10.63 -17.40
N ARG A 296 -4.93 9.63 -16.87
CA ARG A 296 -6.35 9.64 -16.61
C ARG A 296 -6.61 9.48 -15.12
N LEU A 297 -7.36 10.43 -14.55
CA LEU A 297 -7.81 10.40 -13.16
C LEU A 297 -9.33 10.24 -13.13
N ASN A 298 -9.82 9.31 -12.32
CA ASN A 298 -11.23 9.18 -12.02
C ASN A 298 -11.46 9.11 -10.50
N ILE A 299 -12.25 10.05 -9.99
CA ILE A 299 -12.76 10.02 -8.63
C ILE A 299 -14.07 9.26 -8.64
N ILE A 300 -14.16 8.20 -7.83
CA ILE A 300 -15.36 7.35 -7.76
C ILE A 300 -16.20 7.78 -6.57
N SER A 301 -17.35 8.38 -6.88
CA SER A 301 -18.24 8.92 -5.86
C SER A 301 -18.78 7.84 -4.93
N GLY A 302 -18.73 8.12 -3.64
CA GLY A 302 -19.18 7.22 -2.58
C GLY A 302 -18.32 6.00 -2.32
N ALA A 303 -17.22 5.78 -3.07
CA ALA A 303 -16.28 4.70 -2.82
C ALA A 303 -15.31 5.06 -1.67
N SER A 304 -14.98 4.07 -0.85
CA SER A 304 -14.00 4.17 0.24
C SER A 304 -12.57 3.89 -0.27
N HIS A 305 -11.66 3.66 0.66
CA HIS A 305 -10.32 3.14 0.34
C HIS A 305 -10.34 1.79 -0.39
N TRP A 306 -11.37 0.99 -0.14
CA TRP A 306 -11.59 -0.34 -0.74
C TRP A 306 -12.44 -0.25 -2.00
N LEU A 307 -12.13 0.69 -2.91
CA LEU A 307 -13.01 1.03 -4.03
C LEU A 307 -13.34 -0.15 -4.95
N GLN A 308 -12.41 -1.11 -5.10
CA GLN A 308 -12.62 -2.33 -5.88
C GLN A 308 -13.65 -3.28 -5.25
N GLN A 309 -13.87 -3.17 -3.94
CA GLN A 309 -14.88 -3.92 -3.21
C GLN A 309 -16.20 -3.14 -3.10
N ASP A 310 -16.12 -1.80 -2.98
CA ASP A 310 -17.29 -0.93 -2.93
C ASP A 310 -18.05 -0.86 -4.26
N GLN A 311 -17.30 -0.73 -5.36
CA GLN A 311 -17.83 -0.39 -6.68
C GLN A 311 -17.13 -1.21 -7.79
N PRO A 312 -17.16 -2.55 -7.73
CA PRO A 312 -16.40 -3.41 -8.65
C PRO A 312 -16.76 -3.16 -10.11
N ASP A 313 -18.04 -2.94 -10.43
CA ASP A 313 -18.50 -2.74 -11.82
C ASP A 313 -17.91 -1.45 -12.42
N ILE A 314 -17.87 -0.37 -11.65
CA ILE A 314 -17.31 0.90 -12.08
C ILE A 314 -15.80 0.77 -12.26
N VAL A 315 -15.11 0.18 -11.26
CA VAL A 315 -13.65 -0.04 -11.31
C VAL A 315 -13.29 -0.89 -12.52
N ASN A 316 -13.96 -2.01 -12.73
CA ASN A 316 -13.71 -2.91 -13.84
C ASN A 316 -13.96 -2.22 -15.20
N THR A 317 -15.04 -1.43 -15.31
CA THR A 317 -15.36 -0.70 -16.53
C THR A 317 -14.30 0.35 -16.86
N LEU A 318 -13.81 1.10 -15.87
CA LEU A 318 -12.78 2.11 -16.05
C LEU A 318 -11.44 1.47 -16.44
N ILE A 319 -11.05 0.39 -15.80
CA ILE A 319 -9.84 -0.38 -16.15
C ILE A 319 -9.96 -0.91 -17.57
N TRP A 320 -11.07 -1.57 -17.91
CA TRP A 320 -11.29 -2.14 -19.24
C TRP A 320 -11.25 -1.09 -20.34
N THR A 321 -11.89 0.06 -20.11
CA THR A 321 -11.90 1.18 -21.07
C THR A 321 -10.46 1.70 -21.28
N PHE A 322 -9.72 1.91 -20.20
CA PHE A 322 -8.33 2.37 -20.27
C PHE A 322 -7.42 1.38 -20.99
N LEU A 323 -7.60 0.08 -20.78
CA LEU A 323 -6.82 -0.95 -21.46
C LEU A 323 -7.03 -0.95 -22.97
N LYS A 324 -8.25 -0.62 -23.45
CA LYS A 324 -8.55 -0.52 -24.88
C LYS A 324 -8.08 0.79 -25.54
N GLU A 325 -7.77 1.82 -24.75
CA GLU A 325 -7.25 3.09 -25.29
C GLU A 325 -5.90 2.85 -26.00
N GLY A 326 -5.80 3.26 -27.24
CA GLY A 326 -4.60 3.15 -28.08
C GLY A 326 -4.49 1.87 -28.92
N GLU A 327 -5.32 0.85 -28.69
CA GLU A 327 -5.34 -0.33 -29.58
C GLU A 327 -5.95 -0.01 -30.96
N GLY A 328 -6.94 0.88 -31.02
CA GLY A 328 -7.62 1.29 -32.27
C GLY A 328 -6.78 2.15 -33.22
N ARG A 329 -5.63 2.68 -32.79
CA ARG A 329 -4.74 3.49 -33.65
C ARG A 329 -3.76 2.68 -34.48
N LYS A 330 -3.59 1.39 -34.21
CA LYS A 330 -2.67 0.52 -34.97
C LYS A 330 -3.29 -0.04 -36.26
N THR A 331 -4.61 0.04 -36.44
CA THR A 331 -5.33 -0.55 -37.59
C THR A 331 -5.42 0.38 -38.80
N TYR A 332 -4.95 1.62 -38.77
CA TYR A 332 -5.00 2.58 -39.87
C TYR A 332 -3.65 3.09 -40.39
N ARG A 333 -2.58 2.31 -40.16
CA ARG A 333 -1.26 2.55 -40.77
C ARG A 333 -0.78 1.27 -41.48
N ASN A 334 -1.46 0.96 -42.57
CA ASN A 334 -0.97 0.12 -43.65
C ASN A 334 -1.06 0.91 -44.95
#